data_9fdd0d3673a1640c267a8425f57baef7
#
_entry.id   9fdd0d3673a1640c267a8425f57baef7
#
_cell.length_a   1.000
_cell.length_b   1.000
_cell.length_c   1.000
_cell.angle_alpha   90.00
_cell.angle_beta   90.00
_cell.angle_gamma   90.00
#
_symmetry.space_group_name_H-M   'P 1'
#
loop_
_entity.id
_entity.type
_entity.pdbx_description
1 polymer ?
#
loop_
_entity_poly.entity_id
_entity_poly.type
_entity_poly.pdbx_seq_one_letter_code
_entity_poly.pdbx_strand_id
1 'polypeptide(L)'
;MSLIPVFKIGIWNAWIFMAYSIILSFLPSLIFNKGNLNAPTSQSKTEKRYRLPWFVLYILTFIYSIFVPLKTGTAWFYVGLPICLLGLILFTITGVSFGRTPISDEPATKGIYRYSRHPMYVSMFLMLLGTGIASASWIVMLFAVISMILWVPLAISEEEFCLKHYGNSYREYMDRTPRWIGIPKM
;
A
#
# COMPACT_ATOMS: atom_id res chain seq x y z
N MET A 1 6.29 -23.17 8.13
CA MET A 1 6.90 -22.07 7.37
C MET A 1 8.41 -22.25 7.32
N SER A 2 9.03 -22.08 6.15
CA SER A 2 10.48 -22.16 6.00
C SER A 2 11.08 -20.77 6.05
N LEU A 3 12.25 -20.61 6.72
CA LEU A 3 13.04 -19.37 6.67
C LEU A 3 13.66 -19.17 5.29
N ILE A 4 14.03 -20.27 4.64
CA ILE A 4 14.64 -20.24 3.30
C ILE A 4 13.68 -20.99 2.37
N PRO A 5 13.03 -20.33 1.42
CA PRO A 5 12.19 -20.99 0.44
C PRO A 5 13.04 -21.83 -0.51
N VAL A 6 12.44 -22.85 -1.07
CA VAL A 6 13.03 -23.55 -2.22
C VAL A 6 13.02 -22.55 -3.37
N PHE A 7 14.19 -21.99 -3.71
CA PHE A 7 14.35 -21.03 -4.81
C PHE A 7 14.01 -21.70 -6.15
N LYS A 8 12.73 -21.68 -6.51
CA LYS A 8 12.24 -22.27 -7.75
C LYS A 8 11.53 -21.18 -8.56
N ILE A 9 12.03 -20.89 -9.75
CA ILE A 9 11.35 -19.97 -10.67
C ILE A 9 10.13 -20.70 -11.23
N GLY A 10 8.96 -20.06 -11.16
CA GLY A 10 7.72 -20.64 -11.65
C GLY A 10 6.63 -19.59 -11.88
N ILE A 11 5.62 -19.97 -12.66
CA ILE A 11 4.47 -19.11 -12.95
C ILE A 11 3.64 -18.88 -11.67
N TRP A 12 3.50 -19.90 -10.83
CA TRP A 12 2.73 -19.83 -9.57
C TRP A 12 3.61 -19.42 -8.38
N ASN A 13 4.31 -18.29 -8.55
CA ASN A 13 5.13 -17.70 -7.51
C ASN A 13 4.53 -16.38 -7.03
N ALA A 14 4.96 -15.90 -5.88
CA ALA A 14 4.45 -14.70 -5.20
C ALA A 14 4.56 -13.40 -6.03
N TRP A 15 5.43 -13.36 -7.03
CA TRP A 15 5.61 -12.22 -7.93
C TRP A 15 4.35 -11.78 -8.67
N ILE A 16 3.38 -12.69 -8.89
CA ILE A 16 2.11 -12.38 -9.57
C ILE A 16 1.37 -11.25 -8.85
N PHE A 17 1.29 -11.32 -7.52
CA PHE A 17 0.62 -10.30 -6.72
C PHE A 17 1.40 -8.98 -6.70
N MET A 18 2.73 -9.06 -6.68
CA MET A 18 3.59 -7.88 -6.74
C MET A 18 3.52 -7.19 -8.11
N ALA A 19 3.55 -7.95 -9.21
CA ALA A 19 3.39 -7.42 -10.57
C ALA A 19 2.03 -6.73 -10.75
N TYR A 20 0.96 -7.32 -10.23
CA TYR A 20 -0.37 -6.71 -10.27
C TYR A 20 -0.38 -5.36 -9.54
N SER A 21 0.24 -5.25 -8.36
CA SER A 21 0.31 -3.98 -7.63
C SER A 21 1.12 -2.91 -8.36
N ILE A 22 2.17 -3.29 -9.08
CA ILE A 22 2.94 -2.38 -9.94
C ILE A 22 2.06 -1.86 -11.08
N ILE A 23 1.38 -2.75 -11.80
CA ILE A 23 0.48 -2.36 -12.89
C ILE A 23 -0.60 -1.41 -12.37
N LEU A 24 -1.23 -1.73 -11.24
CA LEU A 24 -2.25 -0.88 -10.64
C LEU A 24 -1.72 0.48 -10.17
N SER A 25 -0.46 0.58 -9.77
CA SER A 25 0.14 1.87 -9.39
C SER A 25 0.21 2.85 -10.56
N PHE A 26 0.33 2.34 -11.79
CA PHE A 26 0.36 3.16 -13.01
C PHE A 26 -1.03 3.35 -13.65
N LEU A 27 -1.99 2.47 -13.35
CA LEU A 27 -3.30 2.48 -13.99
C LEU A 27 -4.08 3.79 -13.78
N PRO A 28 -4.13 4.39 -12.58
CA PRO A 28 -4.80 5.67 -12.37
C PRO A 28 -4.23 6.78 -13.24
N SER A 29 -2.92 6.81 -13.45
CA SER A 29 -2.25 7.80 -14.29
C SER A 29 -2.56 7.64 -15.78
N LEU A 30 -2.92 6.44 -16.21
CA LEU A 30 -3.28 6.16 -17.60
C LEU A 30 -4.76 6.44 -17.90
N ILE A 31 -5.65 6.21 -16.91
CA ILE A 31 -7.10 6.32 -17.08
C ILE A 31 -7.63 7.71 -16.68
N PHE A 32 -7.08 8.26 -15.62
CA PHE A 32 -7.51 9.56 -15.09
C PHE A 32 -6.51 10.65 -15.46
N ASN A 33 -7.03 11.79 -15.82
CA ASN A 33 -6.32 12.95 -16.38
C ASN A 33 -4.95 13.21 -15.74
N LYS A 34 -3.93 13.48 -16.56
CA LYS A 34 -2.53 13.77 -16.17
C LYS A 34 -2.38 14.85 -15.07
N GLY A 35 -3.42 15.65 -14.84
CA GLY A 35 -3.45 16.64 -13.76
C GLY A 35 -3.25 16.06 -12.36
N ASN A 36 -3.79 14.87 -12.08
CA ASN A 36 -3.67 14.25 -10.74
C ASN A 36 -2.25 13.73 -10.45
N LEU A 37 -1.40 13.57 -11.47
CA LEU A 37 0.02 13.23 -11.29
C LEU A 37 0.85 14.41 -10.76
N ASN A 38 0.35 15.63 -10.96
CA ASN A 38 0.98 16.87 -10.48
C ASN A 38 0.42 17.31 -9.13
N ALA A 39 -0.34 16.45 -8.43
CA ALA A 39 -0.74 16.76 -7.06
C ALA A 39 0.50 17.12 -6.24
N PRO A 40 0.44 18.21 -5.48
CA PRO A 40 1.56 18.65 -4.70
C PRO A 40 1.98 17.53 -3.75
N THR A 41 3.24 17.11 -3.85
CA THR A 41 3.80 16.07 -2.97
C THR A 41 4.68 16.72 -1.93
N SER A 42 4.66 16.17 -0.73
CA SER A 42 5.59 16.56 0.30
C SER A 42 7.04 16.36 -0.20
N GLN A 43 7.87 17.38 -0.08
CA GLN A 43 9.30 17.27 -0.34
C GLN A 43 10.12 17.39 0.95
N SER A 44 9.54 16.96 2.08
CA SER A 44 10.18 17.06 3.37
C SER A 44 11.46 16.22 3.44
N LYS A 45 12.39 16.62 4.33
CA LYS A 45 13.61 15.83 4.61
C LYS A 45 13.24 14.43 5.10
N THR A 46 12.17 14.31 5.88
CA THR A 46 11.63 13.03 6.38
C THR A 46 11.21 12.13 5.22
N GLU A 47 10.43 12.65 4.28
CA GLU A 47 10.00 11.88 3.13
C GLU A 47 11.18 11.36 2.30
N LYS A 48 12.14 12.22 1.97
CA LYS A 48 13.36 11.82 1.24
C LYS A 48 14.14 10.72 1.99
N ARG A 49 14.20 10.80 3.33
CA ARG A 49 14.93 9.83 4.17
C ARG A 49 14.27 8.45 4.19
N TYR A 50 12.94 8.36 4.18
CA TYR A 50 12.22 7.09 4.33
C TYR A 50 11.69 6.52 3.00
N ARG A 51 11.45 7.36 1.99
CA ARG A 51 10.97 6.93 0.66
C ARG A 51 11.99 6.03 -0.04
N LEU A 52 13.27 6.39 -0.05
CA LEU A 52 14.29 5.60 -0.72
C LEU A 52 14.49 4.21 -0.07
N PRO A 53 14.66 4.07 1.26
CA PRO A 53 14.72 2.75 1.89
C PRO A 53 13.49 1.90 1.62
N TRP A 54 12.29 2.48 1.67
CA TRP A 54 11.07 1.77 1.34
C TRP A 54 11.05 1.31 -0.12
N PHE A 55 11.43 2.15 -1.06
CA PHE A 55 11.48 1.80 -2.47
C PHE A 55 12.47 0.65 -2.73
N VAL A 56 13.66 0.72 -2.13
CA VAL A 56 14.66 -0.36 -2.21
C VAL A 56 14.09 -1.65 -1.63
N LEU A 57 13.45 -1.59 -0.45
CA LEU A 57 12.80 -2.74 0.17
C LEU A 57 11.72 -3.35 -0.74
N TYR A 58 10.92 -2.52 -1.40
CA TYR A 58 9.87 -2.96 -2.32
C TYR A 58 10.48 -3.69 -3.54
N ILE A 59 11.54 -3.15 -4.13
CA ILE A 59 12.26 -3.81 -5.25
C ILE A 59 12.87 -5.13 -4.80
N LEU A 60 13.51 -5.18 -3.64
CA LEU A 60 14.06 -6.41 -3.08
C LEU A 60 12.96 -7.45 -2.83
N THR A 61 11.80 -7.03 -2.32
CA THR A 61 10.64 -7.90 -2.11
C THR A 61 10.13 -8.45 -3.44
N PHE A 62 10.05 -7.59 -4.48
CA PHE A 62 9.63 -8.01 -5.82
C PHE A 62 10.60 -9.06 -6.40
N ILE A 63 11.91 -8.79 -6.39
CA ILE A 63 12.93 -9.72 -6.88
C ILE A 63 12.85 -11.04 -6.11
N TYR A 64 12.78 -10.97 -4.78
CA TYR A 64 12.66 -12.16 -3.93
C TYR A 64 11.41 -12.97 -4.25
N SER A 65 10.28 -12.31 -4.49
CA SER A 65 8.99 -12.95 -4.79
C SER A 65 9.01 -13.81 -6.07
N ILE A 66 9.92 -13.52 -7.01
CA ILE A 66 10.11 -14.32 -8.23
C ILE A 66 10.54 -15.75 -7.89
N PHE A 67 11.26 -15.92 -6.79
CA PHE A 67 11.82 -17.21 -6.37
C PHE A 67 10.99 -17.91 -5.28
N VAL A 68 9.86 -17.32 -4.87
CA VAL A 68 9.03 -17.82 -3.76
C VAL A 68 7.76 -18.45 -4.29
N PRO A 69 7.66 -19.81 -4.34
CA PRO A 69 6.46 -20.48 -4.82
C PRO A 69 5.30 -20.32 -3.83
N LEU A 70 4.10 -20.12 -4.36
CA LEU A 70 2.86 -20.20 -3.59
C LEU A 70 2.65 -21.64 -3.12
N LYS A 71 2.27 -21.83 -1.86
CA LYS A 71 2.03 -23.15 -1.25
C LYS A 71 0.61 -23.64 -1.56
N THR A 72 0.28 -23.72 -2.86
CA THR A 72 -1.03 -24.21 -3.33
C THR A 72 -1.37 -25.57 -2.69
N GLY A 73 -2.65 -25.80 -2.37
CA GLY A 73 -3.10 -27.03 -1.73
C GLY A 73 -2.82 -27.11 -0.21
N THR A 74 -2.25 -26.09 0.41
CA THR A 74 -2.00 -26.06 1.86
C THR A 74 -2.91 -25.05 2.56
N ALA A 75 -3.11 -25.22 3.88
CA ALA A 75 -3.86 -24.25 4.71
C ALA A 75 -3.27 -22.83 4.61
N TRP A 76 -1.95 -22.70 4.48
CA TRP A 76 -1.28 -21.40 4.31
C TRP A 76 -1.77 -20.65 3.07
N PHE A 77 -1.92 -21.38 1.96
CA PHE A 77 -2.41 -20.78 0.72
C PHE A 77 -3.86 -20.32 0.87
N TYR A 78 -4.74 -21.17 1.42
CA TYR A 78 -6.16 -20.85 1.57
C TYR A 78 -6.45 -19.75 2.58
N VAL A 79 -5.57 -19.53 3.57
CA VAL A 79 -5.67 -18.39 4.50
C VAL A 79 -5.04 -17.13 3.90
N GLY A 80 -3.86 -17.25 3.29
CA GLY A 80 -3.12 -16.11 2.77
C GLY A 80 -3.74 -15.49 1.52
N LEU A 81 -4.29 -16.32 0.62
CA LEU A 81 -4.88 -15.85 -0.63
C LEU A 81 -6.03 -14.86 -0.42
N PRO A 82 -7.05 -15.12 0.41
CA PRO A 82 -8.12 -14.16 0.67
C PRO A 82 -7.61 -12.82 1.24
N ILE A 83 -6.63 -12.87 2.14
CA ILE A 83 -6.02 -11.66 2.73
C ILE A 83 -5.29 -10.86 1.64
N CYS A 84 -4.53 -11.55 0.78
CA CYS A 84 -3.85 -10.93 -0.35
C CYS A 84 -4.85 -10.29 -1.33
N LEU A 85 -5.89 -11.03 -1.72
CA LEU A 85 -6.93 -10.53 -2.63
C LEU A 85 -7.68 -9.34 -2.04
N LEU A 86 -7.99 -9.36 -0.75
CA LEU A 86 -8.58 -8.20 -0.06
C LEU A 86 -7.65 -6.99 -0.17
N GLY A 87 -6.35 -7.16 0.08
CA GLY A 87 -5.36 -6.10 -0.10
C GLY A 87 -5.34 -5.55 -1.52
N LEU A 88 -5.36 -6.40 -2.54
CA LEU A 88 -5.38 -6.00 -3.95
C LEU A 88 -6.67 -5.26 -4.34
N ILE A 89 -7.83 -5.73 -3.87
CA ILE A 89 -9.13 -5.08 -4.09
C ILE A 89 -9.13 -3.68 -3.45
N LEU A 90 -8.72 -3.58 -2.19
CA LEU A 90 -8.64 -2.30 -1.50
C LEU A 90 -7.63 -1.35 -2.16
N PHE A 91 -6.51 -1.86 -2.65
CA PHE A 91 -5.52 -1.08 -3.40
C PHE A 91 -6.11 -0.51 -4.69
N THR A 92 -6.87 -1.34 -5.43
CA THR A 92 -7.58 -0.92 -6.65
C THR A 92 -8.61 0.17 -6.35
N ILE A 93 -9.45 -0.05 -5.32
CA ILE A 93 -10.46 0.93 -4.89
C ILE A 93 -9.80 2.25 -4.48
N THR A 94 -8.69 2.18 -3.76
CA THR A 94 -7.94 3.36 -3.32
C THR A 94 -7.36 4.13 -4.51
N GLY A 95 -6.73 3.42 -5.44
CA GLY A 95 -6.16 4.03 -6.66
C GLY A 95 -7.24 4.71 -7.52
N VAL A 96 -8.38 4.05 -7.72
CA VAL A 96 -9.52 4.62 -8.44
C VAL A 96 -10.12 5.82 -7.70
N SER A 97 -10.28 5.73 -6.38
CA SER A 97 -10.82 6.82 -5.57
C SER A 97 -9.90 8.05 -5.61
N PHE A 98 -8.59 7.83 -5.51
CA PHE A 98 -7.59 8.90 -5.62
C PHE A 98 -7.58 9.52 -7.02
N GLY A 99 -7.58 8.71 -8.08
CA GLY A 99 -7.56 9.18 -9.46
C GLY A 99 -8.81 9.97 -9.86
N ARG A 100 -9.95 9.71 -9.21
CA ARG A 100 -11.21 10.45 -9.42
C ARG A 100 -11.34 11.73 -8.59
N THR A 101 -10.46 11.93 -7.61
CA THR A 101 -10.49 13.14 -6.79
C THR A 101 -9.96 14.31 -7.64
N PRO A 102 -10.74 15.38 -7.86
CA PRO A 102 -10.25 16.55 -8.58
C PRO A 102 -9.04 17.14 -7.85
N ILE A 103 -8.10 17.69 -8.62
CA ILE A 103 -7.07 18.57 -8.02
C ILE A 103 -7.80 19.85 -7.62
N SER A 104 -8.01 20.00 -6.35
CA SER A 104 -8.72 21.13 -5.76
C SER A 104 -7.99 21.55 -4.49
N ASP A 105 -8.38 22.70 -3.94
CA ASP A 105 -7.90 23.16 -2.64
C ASP A 105 -8.49 22.34 -1.46
N GLU A 106 -9.17 21.24 -1.74
CA GLU A 106 -9.75 20.34 -0.74
C GLU A 106 -9.04 18.97 -0.72
N PRO A 107 -8.83 18.38 0.47
CA PRO A 107 -8.22 17.05 0.59
C PRO A 107 -9.15 15.95 0.11
N ALA A 108 -8.57 14.82 -0.31
CA ALA A 108 -9.31 13.59 -0.65
C ALA A 108 -9.90 12.97 0.63
N THR A 109 -11.21 13.11 0.84
CA THR A 109 -11.91 12.65 2.06
C THR A 109 -13.05 11.68 1.77
N LYS A 110 -13.35 11.41 0.49
CA LYS A 110 -14.51 10.61 0.06
C LYS A 110 -14.15 9.13 -0.16
N GLY A 111 -15.17 8.29 -0.21
CA GLY A 111 -15.00 6.85 -0.46
C GLY A 111 -14.25 6.16 0.65
N ILE A 112 -13.21 5.39 0.31
CA ILE A 112 -12.38 4.63 1.25
C ILE A 112 -11.60 5.54 2.21
N TYR A 113 -11.33 6.80 1.83
CA TYR A 113 -10.68 7.80 2.66
C TYR A 113 -11.52 8.22 3.88
N ARG A 114 -12.78 7.86 3.95
CA ARG A 114 -13.61 8.05 5.17
C ARG A 114 -13.19 7.10 6.30
N TYR A 115 -12.65 5.93 5.98
CA TYR A 115 -12.30 4.88 6.92
C TYR A 115 -10.81 4.82 7.25
N SER A 116 -9.98 5.44 6.43
CA SER A 116 -8.53 5.52 6.61
C SER A 116 -7.98 6.76 5.93
N ARG A 117 -7.03 7.46 6.58
CA ARG A 117 -6.30 8.55 5.94
C ARG A 117 -5.22 8.04 4.97
N HIS A 118 -4.73 6.82 5.21
CA HIS A 118 -3.69 6.17 4.39
C HIS A 118 -4.13 4.77 3.89
N PRO A 119 -5.26 4.68 3.15
CA PRO A 119 -5.80 3.39 2.74
C PRO A 119 -4.87 2.63 1.78
N MET A 120 -3.99 3.34 1.04
CA MET A 120 -3.00 2.74 0.16
C MET A 120 -1.97 1.92 0.95
N TYR A 121 -1.47 2.46 2.07
CA TYR A 121 -0.50 1.74 2.91
C TYR A 121 -1.14 0.51 3.58
N VAL A 122 -2.39 0.65 4.05
CA VAL A 122 -3.13 -0.48 4.64
C VAL A 122 -3.34 -1.60 3.62
N SER A 123 -3.75 -1.26 2.41
CA SER A 123 -3.98 -2.24 1.35
C SER A 123 -2.71 -2.95 0.91
N MET A 124 -1.59 -2.23 0.76
CA MET A 124 -0.28 -2.82 0.47
C MET A 124 0.21 -3.71 1.60
N PHE A 125 -0.01 -3.33 2.86
CA PHE A 125 0.33 -4.19 4.00
C PHE A 125 -0.43 -5.51 3.96
N LEU A 126 -1.75 -5.48 3.74
CA LEU A 126 -2.57 -6.68 3.62
C LEU A 126 -2.14 -7.56 2.44
N MET A 127 -1.83 -6.96 1.30
CA MET A 127 -1.33 -7.69 0.13
C MET A 127 0.00 -8.41 0.45
N LEU A 128 0.98 -7.71 1.03
CA LEU A 128 2.28 -8.29 1.37
C LEU A 128 2.14 -9.37 2.45
N LEU A 129 1.35 -9.10 3.50
CA LEU A 129 1.09 -10.07 4.57
C LEU A 129 0.41 -11.32 4.03
N GLY A 130 -0.66 -11.17 3.23
CA GLY A 130 -1.36 -12.26 2.59
C GLY A 130 -0.47 -13.07 1.65
N THR A 131 0.39 -12.39 0.88
CA THR A 131 1.39 -13.04 0.03
C THR A 131 2.38 -13.86 0.85
N GLY A 132 2.88 -13.32 1.96
CA GLY A 132 3.78 -14.02 2.88
C GLY A 132 3.14 -15.26 3.48
N ILE A 133 1.88 -15.17 3.89
CA ILE A 133 1.12 -16.32 4.40
C ILE A 133 0.88 -17.34 3.28
N ALA A 134 0.39 -16.93 2.10
CA ALA A 134 0.07 -17.84 0.99
C ALA A 134 1.30 -18.60 0.46
N SER A 135 2.48 -18.02 0.56
CA SER A 135 3.76 -18.63 0.22
C SER A 135 4.45 -19.33 1.40
N ALA A 136 3.88 -19.24 2.61
CA ALA A 136 4.47 -19.69 3.87
C ALA A 136 5.90 -19.17 4.07
N SER A 137 6.16 -17.91 3.67
CA SER A 137 7.47 -17.26 3.71
C SER A 137 7.55 -16.25 4.83
N TRP A 138 8.35 -16.53 5.87
CA TRP A 138 8.65 -15.58 6.94
C TRP A 138 9.31 -14.30 6.45
N ILE A 139 10.16 -14.40 5.40
CA ILE A 139 10.88 -13.25 4.85
C ILE A 139 9.90 -12.26 4.20
N VAL A 140 8.91 -12.73 3.44
CA VAL A 140 7.89 -11.84 2.85
C VAL A 140 7.03 -11.19 3.94
N MET A 141 6.70 -11.93 5.00
CA MET A 141 5.98 -11.35 6.15
C MET A 141 6.84 -10.31 6.89
N LEU A 142 8.12 -10.56 7.06
CA LEU A 142 9.05 -9.58 7.63
C LEU A 142 9.13 -8.31 6.78
N PHE A 143 9.16 -8.44 5.45
CA PHE A 143 9.10 -7.29 4.55
C PHE A 143 7.81 -6.48 4.72
N ALA A 144 6.65 -7.14 4.92
CA ALA A 144 5.41 -6.45 5.22
C ALA A 144 5.50 -5.62 6.51
N VAL A 145 6.07 -6.20 7.57
CA VAL A 145 6.23 -5.52 8.87
C VAL A 145 7.22 -4.34 8.75
N ILE A 146 8.37 -4.54 8.11
CA ILE A 146 9.35 -3.47 7.89
C ILE A 146 8.73 -2.34 7.05
N SER A 147 7.98 -2.67 6.01
CA SER A 147 7.27 -1.67 5.18
C SER A 147 6.32 -0.84 6.04
N MET A 148 5.53 -1.47 6.92
CA MET A 148 4.63 -0.76 7.82
C MET A 148 5.38 0.21 8.76
N ILE A 149 6.53 -0.20 9.29
CA ILE A 149 7.39 0.66 10.13
C ILE A 149 7.90 1.88 9.32
N LEU A 150 8.32 1.67 8.07
CA LEU A 150 8.80 2.76 7.20
C LEU A 150 7.67 3.70 6.76
N TRP A 151 6.44 3.21 6.65
CA TRP A 151 5.28 4.05 6.28
C TRP A 151 4.80 4.96 7.42
N VAL A 152 5.06 4.65 8.68
CA VAL A 152 4.65 5.53 9.80
C VAL A 152 5.23 6.94 9.65
N PRO A 153 6.55 7.15 9.53
CA PRO A 153 7.10 8.49 9.34
C PRO A 153 6.71 9.13 8.01
N LEU A 154 6.48 8.35 6.95
CA LEU A 154 5.97 8.87 5.67
C LEU A 154 4.56 9.41 5.83
N ALA A 155 3.66 8.64 6.45
CA ALA A 155 2.30 9.06 6.72
C ALA A 155 2.23 10.35 7.56
N ILE A 156 3.07 10.46 8.59
CA ILE A 156 3.16 11.67 9.41
C ILE A 156 3.60 12.87 8.55
N SER A 157 4.62 12.69 7.71
CA SER A 157 5.12 13.75 6.83
C SER A 157 4.09 14.19 5.79
N GLU A 158 3.30 13.25 5.25
CA GLU A 158 2.20 13.54 4.33
C GLU A 158 1.07 14.30 5.04
N GLU A 159 0.72 13.93 6.28
CA GLU A 159 -0.27 14.64 7.08
C GLU A 159 0.16 16.07 7.41
N GLU A 160 1.42 16.29 7.80
CA GLU A 160 1.97 17.62 8.03
C GLU A 160 1.92 18.50 6.77
N PHE A 161 2.23 17.90 5.62
CA PHE A 161 2.13 18.60 4.34
C PHE A 161 0.68 18.97 4.03
N CYS A 162 -0.27 18.03 4.18
CA CYS A 162 -1.69 18.28 3.96
C CYS A 162 -2.24 19.35 4.92
N LEU A 163 -1.82 19.36 6.18
CA LEU A 163 -2.18 20.41 7.14
C LEU A 163 -1.70 21.79 6.70
N LYS A 164 -0.48 21.90 6.17
CA LYS A 164 0.07 23.14 5.67
C LYS A 164 -0.64 23.63 4.41
N HIS A 165 -1.07 22.70 3.56
CA HIS A 165 -1.67 22.99 2.26
C HIS A 165 -3.17 23.28 2.37
N TYR A 166 -3.92 22.47 3.12
CA TYR A 166 -5.38 22.52 3.24
C TYR A 166 -5.89 23.15 4.55
N GLY A 167 -5.01 23.42 5.51
CA GLY A 167 -5.36 24.10 6.76
C GLY A 167 -6.43 23.39 7.59
N ASN A 168 -7.47 24.15 7.96
CA ASN A 168 -8.53 23.69 8.86
C ASN A 168 -9.37 22.54 8.25
N SER A 169 -9.59 22.49 6.95
CA SER A 169 -10.35 21.43 6.32
C SER A 169 -9.69 20.05 6.51
N TYR A 170 -8.35 19.98 6.44
CA TYR A 170 -7.62 18.76 6.72
C TYR A 170 -7.60 18.42 8.21
N ARG A 171 -7.55 19.41 9.09
CA ARG A 171 -7.62 19.21 10.54
C ARG A 171 -8.94 18.55 10.94
N GLU A 172 -10.08 19.06 10.45
CA GLU A 172 -11.39 18.46 10.67
C GLU A 172 -11.49 17.03 10.13
N TYR A 173 -10.85 16.76 9.00
CA TYR A 173 -10.76 15.42 8.45
C TYR A 173 -9.95 14.48 9.37
N MET A 174 -8.81 14.95 9.90
CA MET A 174 -7.99 14.17 10.83
C MET A 174 -8.73 13.83 12.14
N ASP A 175 -9.54 14.74 12.65
CA ASP A 175 -10.31 14.55 13.89
C ASP A 175 -11.40 13.47 13.72
N ARG A 176 -11.96 13.35 12.52
CA ARG A 176 -13.02 12.38 12.21
C ARG A 176 -12.51 11.05 11.69
N THR A 177 -11.37 11.02 11.00
CA THR A 177 -10.91 9.83 10.29
C THR A 177 -9.63 9.28 10.91
N PRO A 178 -9.57 7.99 11.26
CA PRO A 178 -8.36 7.36 11.80
C PRO A 178 -7.24 7.30 10.75
N ARG A 179 -5.98 7.28 11.24
CA ARG A 179 -4.81 7.22 10.35
C ARG A 179 -4.78 5.95 9.53
N TRP A 180 -4.97 4.79 10.17
CA TRP A 180 -4.85 3.49 9.51
C TRP A 180 -6.20 2.95 9.07
N ILE A 181 -6.96 2.39 9.99
CA ILE A 181 -8.30 1.86 9.71
C ILE A 181 -9.21 2.04 10.92
N GLY A 182 -10.46 2.38 10.69
CA GLY A 182 -11.44 2.49 11.74
C GLY A 182 -12.76 3.10 11.27
N ILE A 183 -13.68 3.25 12.23
CA ILE A 183 -14.98 3.85 11.99
C ILE A 183 -14.83 5.37 12.15
N PRO A 184 -15.30 6.17 11.17
CA PRO A 184 -15.27 7.64 11.28
C PRO A 184 -16.06 8.10 12.50
N LYS A 185 -15.54 9.07 13.23
CA LYS A 185 -16.29 9.74 14.30
C LYS A 185 -17.36 10.64 13.67
N MET A 186 -18.56 10.58 14.21
CA MET A 186 -19.66 11.50 13.85
C MET A 186 -19.44 12.87 14.47
#